data_00b2476b97d37a329694548f72a84c7e
#
_entry.id   00b2476b97d37a329694548f72a84c7e
#
_cell.length_a   1.000
_cell.length_b   1.000
_cell.length_c   1.000
_cell.angle_alpha   90.00
_cell.angle_beta   90.00
_cell.angle_gamma   90.00
#
_symmetry.space_group_name_H-M   'P 1'
#
loop_
_entity.id
_entity.type
_entity.pdbx_description
1 polymer ?
#
loop_
_entity_poly.entity_id
_entity_poly.type
_entity_poly.pdbx_seq_one_letter_code
_entity_poly.pdbx_strand_id
1 'polypeptide(L)'
;MDATRSRASFVGEWAIAGAFFLATVGVTLLVVRELRTTPSPGTPSATNGPVSAAVPPGAVSVPALTLGGQQEVQVGELYRDVAQRIDREVVLVKTVTERGPLGTREVRSYQLAGTRFILVLEPFERGGEPRVAAIYVQ
;
A
#
# COMPACT_ATOMS: atom_id res chain seq x y z
N MET A 1 -41.93 1.01 57.92
CA MET A 1 -41.65 2.28 57.17
C MET A 1 -40.28 2.14 56.56
N ASP A 2 -40.20 1.69 55.31
CA ASP A 2 -38.96 1.86 54.44
C ASP A 2 -39.11 1.05 53.15
N ALA A 3 -40.15 1.41 52.36
CA ALA A 3 -40.42 0.73 51.11
C ALA A 3 -40.14 1.63 49.86
N THR A 4 -39.50 2.79 50.05
CA THR A 4 -39.31 3.77 48.97
C THR A 4 -37.87 3.94 48.48
N ARG A 5 -36.92 3.21 49.06
CA ARG A 5 -35.48 3.39 48.72
C ARG A 5 -34.95 2.45 47.63
N SER A 6 -35.73 1.47 47.20
CA SER A 6 -35.23 0.44 46.23
C SER A 6 -35.52 0.71 44.76
N ARG A 7 -36.37 1.70 44.43
CA ARG A 7 -36.70 1.95 43.00
C ARG A 7 -35.76 2.93 42.28
N ALA A 8 -35.04 3.76 42.99
CA ALA A 8 -34.15 4.74 42.39
C ALA A 8 -32.82 4.14 41.91
N SER A 9 -32.33 3.05 42.54
CA SER A 9 -31.08 2.41 42.11
C SER A 9 -31.23 1.60 40.82
N PHE A 10 -32.45 1.01 40.63
CA PHE A 10 -32.70 0.17 39.46
C PHE A 10 -32.72 0.94 38.14
N VAL A 11 -33.21 2.17 38.14
CA VAL A 11 -33.22 3.03 36.94
C VAL A 11 -31.82 3.51 36.57
N GLY A 12 -30.95 3.77 37.57
CA GLY A 12 -29.55 4.17 37.34
C GLY A 12 -28.72 3.07 36.71
N GLU A 13 -28.87 1.83 37.14
CA GLU A 13 -28.13 0.68 36.57
C GLU A 13 -28.51 0.41 35.12
N TRP A 14 -29.78 0.53 34.77
CA TRP A 14 -30.24 0.36 33.38
C TRP A 14 -29.82 1.50 32.46
N ALA A 15 -29.71 2.72 32.98
CA ALA A 15 -29.24 3.86 32.24
C ALA A 15 -27.74 3.72 31.89
N ILE A 16 -26.93 3.24 32.83
CA ILE A 16 -25.50 2.97 32.64
C ILE A 16 -25.30 1.82 31.64
N ALA A 17 -26.05 0.74 31.76
CA ALA A 17 -25.99 -0.39 30.82
C ALA A 17 -26.40 0.03 29.40
N GLY A 18 -27.44 0.85 29.27
CA GLY A 18 -27.88 1.38 27.98
C GLY A 18 -26.84 2.30 27.32
N ALA A 19 -26.19 3.16 28.11
CA ALA A 19 -25.12 4.05 27.59
C ALA A 19 -23.89 3.26 27.12
N PHE A 20 -23.54 2.18 27.85
CA PHE A 20 -22.43 1.31 27.47
C PHE A 20 -22.72 0.55 26.17
N PHE A 21 -23.93 0.06 26.01
CA PHE A 21 -24.37 -0.64 24.80
C PHE A 21 -24.35 0.28 23.56
N LEU A 22 -24.85 1.51 23.68
CA LEU A 22 -24.82 2.50 22.61
C LEU A 22 -23.40 2.89 22.22
N ALA A 23 -22.50 3.04 23.19
CA ALA A 23 -21.09 3.33 22.92
C ALA A 23 -20.41 2.18 22.16
N THR A 24 -20.70 0.94 22.56
CA THR A 24 -20.11 -0.25 21.90
C THR A 24 -20.59 -0.40 20.46
N VAL A 25 -21.89 -0.20 20.22
CA VAL A 25 -22.47 -0.23 18.86
C VAL A 25 -21.90 0.90 18.00
N GLY A 26 -21.71 2.10 18.56
CA GLY A 26 -21.10 3.24 17.86
C GLY A 26 -19.67 2.96 17.40
N VAL A 27 -18.84 2.41 18.29
CA VAL A 27 -17.46 2.04 17.97
C VAL A 27 -17.41 0.94 16.92
N THR A 28 -18.26 -0.08 17.01
CA THR A 28 -18.33 -1.17 16.05
C THR A 28 -18.72 -0.68 14.66
N LEU A 29 -19.71 0.23 14.57
CA LEU A 29 -20.11 0.85 13.30
C LEU A 29 -18.98 1.70 12.68
N LEU A 30 -18.20 2.39 13.50
CA LEU A 30 -17.08 3.23 13.04
C LEU A 30 -15.96 2.34 12.50
N VAL A 31 -15.63 1.24 13.18
CA VAL A 31 -14.63 0.27 12.72
C VAL A 31 -15.07 -0.41 11.42
N VAL A 32 -16.33 -0.81 11.30
CA VAL A 32 -16.88 -1.42 10.08
C VAL A 32 -16.88 -0.42 8.92
N ARG A 33 -17.11 0.86 9.19
CA ARG A 33 -17.04 1.90 8.17
C ARG A 33 -15.60 2.10 7.68
N GLU A 34 -14.62 2.12 8.59
CA GLU A 34 -13.19 2.20 8.26
C GLU A 34 -12.74 1.00 7.42
N LEU A 35 -13.17 -0.22 7.77
CA LEU A 35 -12.86 -1.43 7.00
C LEU A 35 -13.56 -1.48 5.63
N ARG A 36 -14.65 -0.74 5.44
CA ARG A 36 -15.32 -0.62 4.14
C ARG A 36 -14.71 0.47 3.25
N THR A 37 -13.96 1.41 3.83
CA THR A 37 -13.23 2.44 3.09
C THR A 37 -11.81 2.02 2.72
N THR A 38 -11.32 0.88 3.23
CA THR A 38 -10.12 0.27 2.67
C THR A 38 -10.44 -0.17 1.25
N PRO A 39 -9.73 0.33 0.23
CA PRO A 39 -9.94 -0.09 -1.14
C PRO A 39 -9.73 -1.60 -1.21
N SER A 40 -10.74 -2.29 -1.72
CA SER A 40 -10.71 -3.73 -1.97
C SER A 40 -9.44 -4.07 -2.76
N PRO A 41 -8.62 -5.06 -2.35
CA PRO A 41 -7.51 -5.51 -3.17
C PRO A 41 -8.10 -6.32 -4.32
N GLY A 42 -8.50 -5.66 -5.39
CA GLY A 42 -9.16 -6.40 -6.47
C GLY A 42 -9.60 -5.60 -7.67
N THR A 43 -9.35 -4.32 -7.71
CA THR A 43 -9.46 -3.59 -8.98
C THR A 43 -8.12 -2.90 -9.16
N PRO A 44 -7.40 -3.10 -10.28
CA PRO A 44 -6.32 -2.21 -10.62
C PRO A 44 -6.97 -0.85 -10.83
N SER A 45 -7.07 -0.06 -9.76
CA SER A 45 -7.27 1.36 -9.91
C SER A 45 -6.11 1.80 -10.77
N ALA A 46 -6.42 2.07 -12.02
CA ALA A 46 -5.58 2.90 -12.85
C ALA A 46 -5.40 4.19 -12.06
N THR A 47 -4.43 4.20 -11.16
CA THR A 47 -3.90 5.42 -10.61
C THR A 47 -3.33 6.13 -11.82
N ASN A 48 -4.09 7.11 -12.33
CA ASN A 48 -3.66 8.05 -13.34
C ASN A 48 -2.55 8.96 -12.77
N GLY A 49 -1.51 8.34 -12.18
CA GLY A 49 -0.21 8.95 -12.17
C GLY A 49 0.25 9.07 -13.61
N PRO A 50 1.03 10.07 -13.98
CA PRO A 50 1.54 10.19 -15.34
C PRO A 50 2.21 8.86 -15.69
N VAL A 51 1.53 8.08 -16.55
CA VAL A 51 2.07 6.81 -17.05
C VAL A 51 3.39 7.18 -17.69
N SER A 52 4.48 6.68 -17.15
CA SER A 52 5.79 6.89 -17.74
C SER A 52 5.73 6.37 -19.18
N ALA A 53 6.10 7.21 -20.14
CA ALA A 53 6.15 6.81 -21.56
C ALA A 53 7.09 5.61 -21.79
N ALA A 54 7.93 5.30 -20.81
CA ALA A 54 8.86 4.17 -20.86
C ALA A 54 8.23 2.83 -20.40
N VAL A 55 7.01 2.85 -19.86
CA VAL A 55 6.28 1.61 -19.49
C VAL A 55 5.49 1.14 -20.72
N PRO A 56 5.74 -0.08 -21.22
CA PRO A 56 5.04 -0.60 -22.38
C PRO A 56 3.55 -0.79 -22.14
N PRO A 57 2.70 -0.60 -23.16
CA PRO A 57 1.30 -0.92 -23.06
C PRO A 57 1.10 -2.42 -22.76
N GLY A 58 0.23 -2.73 -21.81
CA GLY A 58 -0.04 -4.11 -21.39
C GLY A 58 0.77 -4.59 -20.18
N ALA A 59 1.71 -3.77 -19.66
CA ALA A 59 2.37 -4.09 -18.40
C ALA A 59 1.41 -3.94 -17.21
N VAL A 60 1.41 -4.92 -16.31
CA VAL A 60 0.54 -4.98 -15.14
C VAL A 60 1.27 -4.43 -13.92
N SER A 61 0.68 -3.43 -13.26
CA SER A 61 1.22 -2.90 -12.01
C SER A 61 0.96 -3.87 -10.86
N VAL A 62 2.01 -4.11 -10.07
CA VAL A 62 1.94 -4.96 -8.87
C VAL A 62 2.54 -4.23 -7.67
N PRO A 63 2.01 -4.42 -6.45
CA PRO A 63 2.54 -3.76 -5.25
C PRO A 63 3.84 -4.38 -4.76
N ALA A 64 4.06 -5.65 -5.09
CA ALA A 64 5.24 -6.41 -4.72
C ALA A 64 5.57 -7.44 -5.80
N LEU A 65 6.85 -7.77 -5.93
CA LEU A 65 7.36 -8.77 -6.86
C LEU A 65 8.33 -9.69 -6.15
N THR A 66 8.06 -10.99 -6.19
CA THR A 66 8.99 -12.00 -5.70
C THR A 66 10.04 -12.31 -6.77
N LEU A 67 11.29 -12.06 -6.44
CA LEU A 67 12.46 -12.47 -7.21
C LEU A 67 12.87 -13.91 -6.84
N GLY A 68 13.74 -14.51 -7.60
CA GLY A 68 14.28 -15.83 -7.28
C GLY A 68 14.83 -15.92 -5.83
N GLY A 69 14.73 -17.09 -5.17
CA GLY A 69 15.26 -17.29 -3.82
C GLY A 69 14.47 -16.69 -2.67
N GLN A 70 13.17 -16.46 -2.82
CA GLN A 70 12.26 -15.84 -1.82
C GLN A 70 12.55 -14.36 -1.50
N GLN A 71 13.31 -13.70 -2.33
CA GLN A 71 13.53 -12.25 -2.20
C GLN A 71 12.36 -11.49 -2.81
N GLU A 72 11.79 -10.57 -2.04
CA GLU A 72 10.66 -9.76 -2.46
C GLU A 72 11.09 -8.30 -2.59
N VAL A 73 10.59 -7.64 -3.62
CA VAL A 73 10.73 -6.19 -3.83
C VAL A 73 9.35 -5.57 -3.70
N GLN A 74 9.24 -4.51 -2.89
CA GLN A 74 7.97 -3.82 -2.64
C GLN A 74 8.05 -2.35 -3.07
N VAL A 75 6.89 -1.79 -3.42
CA VAL A 75 6.75 -0.35 -3.65
C VAL A 75 7.04 0.40 -2.34
N GLY A 76 7.81 1.47 -2.43
CA GLY A 76 8.25 2.29 -1.29
C GLY A 76 9.65 1.97 -0.77
N GLU A 77 10.24 0.84 -1.13
CA GLU A 77 11.59 0.48 -0.69
C GLU A 77 12.68 1.37 -1.29
N LEU A 78 13.76 1.55 -0.56
CA LEU A 78 14.96 2.23 -1.06
C LEU A 78 15.61 1.38 -2.15
N TYR A 79 15.93 2.02 -3.28
CA TYR A 79 16.52 1.29 -4.40
C TYR A 79 17.87 0.65 -4.05
N ARG A 80 18.69 1.27 -3.19
CA ARG A 80 19.97 0.68 -2.76
C ARG A 80 19.80 -0.69 -2.08
N ASP A 81 18.69 -0.86 -1.30
CA ASP A 81 18.41 -2.10 -0.58
C ASP A 81 17.88 -3.16 -1.56
N VAL A 82 17.07 -2.72 -2.53
CA VAL A 82 16.60 -3.57 -3.64
C VAL A 82 17.76 -4.02 -4.51
N ALA A 83 18.68 -3.11 -4.84
CA ALA A 83 19.84 -3.42 -5.68
C ALA A 83 20.77 -4.49 -5.07
N GLN A 84 20.84 -4.56 -3.73
CA GLN A 84 21.61 -5.61 -3.04
C GLN A 84 20.94 -6.99 -3.13
N ARG A 85 19.61 -7.02 -3.29
CA ARG A 85 18.80 -8.24 -3.40
C ARG A 85 18.61 -8.70 -4.84
N ILE A 86 18.77 -7.81 -5.80
CA ILE A 86 18.76 -8.18 -7.22
C ILE A 86 20.00 -9.02 -7.50
N ASP A 87 19.79 -10.33 -7.63
CA ASP A 87 20.83 -11.31 -7.82
C ASP A 87 21.40 -11.26 -9.26
N ARG A 88 22.51 -11.97 -9.45
CA ARG A 88 23.22 -12.07 -10.75
C ARG A 88 22.38 -12.69 -11.86
N GLU A 89 21.32 -13.41 -11.52
CA GLU A 89 20.39 -13.99 -12.48
C GLU A 89 19.45 -12.95 -13.13
N VAL A 90 19.34 -11.75 -12.52
CA VAL A 90 18.51 -10.67 -13.02
C VAL A 90 19.33 -9.79 -13.95
N VAL A 91 18.94 -9.75 -15.21
CA VAL A 91 19.64 -8.97 -16.23
C VAL A 91 18.95 -7.61 -16.40
N LEU A 92 19.70 -6.53 -16.26
CA LEU A 92 19.25 -5.19 -16.62
C LEU A 92 19.22 -5.08 -18.15
N VAL A 93 18.03 -4.89 -18.72
CA VAL A 93 17.81 -4.81 -20.17
C VAL A 93 17.89 -3.37 -20.68
N LYS A 94 17.27 -2.44 -19.94
CA LYS A 94 17.15 -1.04 -20.35
C LYS A 94 17.02 -0.11 -19.15
N THR A 95 17.60 1.06 -19.25
CA THR A 95 17.38 2.19 -18.34
C THR A 95 16.94 3.41 -19.13
N VAL A 96 15.86 4.04 -18.69
CA VAL A 96 15.37 5.31 -19.24
C VAL A 96 15.27 6.30 -18.10
N THR A 97 15.79 7.50 -18.32
CA THR A 97 15.75 8.59 -17.34
C THR A 97 14.75 9.64 -17.81
N GLU A 98 13.81 9.98 -16.93
CA GLU A 98 12.77 10.97 -17.19
C GLU A 98 12.76 12.02 -16.08
N ARG A 99 12.09 13.14 -16.32
CA ARG A 99 11.87 14.15 -15.29
C ARG A 99 10.57 13.83 -14.55
N GLY A 100 10.68 13.50 -13.28
CA GLY A 100 9.54 13.33 -12.37
C GLY A 100 9.19 14.61 -11.60
N PRO A 101 8.08 14.62 -10.87
CA PRO A 101 7.60 15.77 -10.10
C PRO A 101 8.53 16.17 -8.94
N LEU A 102 9.24 15.22 -8.35
CA LEU A 102 10.13 15.44 -7.21
C LEU A 102 11.62 15.37 -7.56
N GLY A 103 11.95 15.08 -8.81
CA GLY A 103 13.34 14.97 -9.27
C GLY A 103 13.47 14.05 -10.47
N THR A 104 14.61 13.41 -10.57
CA THR A 104 14.87 12.45 -11.65
C THR A 104 14.12 11.15 -11.39
N ARG A 105 13.38 10.69 -12.38
CA ARG A 105 12.75 9.37 -12.40
C ARG A 105 13.56 8.45 -13.31
N GLU A 106 13.89 7.26 -12.83
CA GLU A 106 14.52 6.22 -13.63
C GLU A 106 13.56 5.05 -13.83
N VAL A 107 13.41 4.62 -15.06
CA VAL A 107 12.64 3.42 -15.41
C VAL A 107 13.63 2.35 -15.84
N ARG A 108 13.74 1.30 -15.05
CA ARG A 108 14.69 0.21 -15.28
C ARG A 108 13.94 -1.06 -15.63
N SER A 109 14.19 -1.60 -16.81
CA SER A 109 13.63 -2.87 -17.28
C SER A 109 14.60 -3.98 -17.01
N TYR A 110 14.13 -5.04 -16.39
CA TYR A 110 14.88 -6.22 -16.03
C TYR A 110 14.27 -7.48 -16.64
N GLN A 111 15.07 -8.51 -16.73
CA GLN A 111 14.66 -9.84 -17.14
C GLN A 111 15.16 -10.90 -16.14
N LEU A 112 14.26 -11.76 -15.70
CA LEU A 112 14.55 -12.89 -14.80
C LEU A 112 13.84 -14.13 -15.36
N ALA A 113 14.60 -15.17 -15.69
CA ALA A 113 14.08 -16.48 -16.16
C ALA A 113 13.01 -16.34 -17.27
N GLY A 114 13.18 -15.41 -18.19
CA GLY A 114 12.25 -15.18 -19.30
C GLY A 114 11.11 -14.19 -19.01
N THR A 115 10.85 -13.86 -17.75
CA THR A 115 9.86 -12.85 -17.35
C THR A 115 10.51 -11.47 -17.34
N ARG A 116 9.83 -10.49 -17.92
CA ARG A 116 10.25 -9.09 -17.86
C ARG A 116 9.50 -8.35 -16.76
N PHE A 117 10.23 -7.54 -16.01
CA PHE A 117 9.64 -6.61 -15.06
C PHE A 117 10.33 -5.26 -15.12
N ILE A 118 9.62 -4.23 -14.66
CA ILE A 118 10.06 -2.85 -14.74
C ILE A 118 9.95 -2.23 -13.36
N LEU A 119 11.02 -1.62 -12.89
CA LEU A 119 11.04 -0.81 -11.69
C LEU A 119 11.04 0.66 -12.08
N VAL A 120 10.09 1.41 -11.58
CA VAL A 120 10.08 2.87 -11.64
C VAL A 120 10.67 3.39 -10.34
N LEU A 121 11.78 4.10 -10.44
CA LEU A 121 12.52 4.63 -9.31
C LEU A 121 12.37 6.15 -9.28
N GLU A 122 11.91 6.68 -8.17
CA GLU A 122 11.68 8.10 -7.99
C GLU A 122 11.96 8.50 -6.53
N PRO A 123 12.56 9.68 -6.27
CA PRO A 123 12.64 10.18 -4.92
C PRO A 123 11.25 10.57 -4.40
N PHE A 124 10.94 10.26 -3.14
CA PHE A 124 9.65 10.64 -2.53
C PHE A 124 9.66 12.07 -1.97
N GLU A 125 10.84 12.66 -1.91
CA GLU A 125 11.07 14.05 -1.51
C GLU A 125 12.20 14.65 -2.35
N ARG A 126 12.22 15.98 -2.47
CA ARG A 126 13.25 16.67 -3.27
C ARG A 126 14.64 16.41 -2.72
N GLY A 127 15.54 15.88 -3.56
CA GLY A 127 16.90 15.53 -3.17
C GLY A 127 17.02 14.27 -2.31
N GLY A 128 15.93 13.53 -2.13
CA GLY A 128 15.93 12.26 -1.44
C GLY A 128 16.52 11.12 -2.28
N GLU A 129 16.79 10.00 -1.61
CA GLU A 129 17.24 8.79 -2.29
C GLU A 129 16.11 8.18 -3.14
N PRO A 130 16.44 7.59 -4.30
CA PRO A 130 15.45 6.94 -5.15
C PRO A 130 14.83 5.74 -4.44
N ARG A 131 13.51 5.65 -4.53
CA ARG A 131 12.69 4.55 -4.02
C ARG A 131 11.91 3.89 -5.16
N VAL A 132 11.48 2.68 -4.94
CA VAL A 132 10.59 1.98 -5.88
C VAL A 132 9.22 2.67 -5.82
N ALA A 133 8.90 3.44 -6.85
CA ALA A 133 7.61 4.14 -6.97
C ALA A 133 6.52 3.23 -7.58
N ALA A 134 6.90 2.34 -8.49
CA ALA A 134 5.99 1.37 -9.10
C ALA A 134 6.77 0.14 -9.62
N ILE A 135 6.08 -0.98 -9.68
CA ILE A 135 6.57 -2.24 -10.25
C ILE A 135 5.58 -2.70 -11.32
N TYR A 136 6.09 -3.06 -12.50
CA TYR A 136 5.28 -3.59 -13.59
C TYR A 136 5.84 -4.92 -14.05
N VAL A 137 4.96 -5.84 -14.45
CA VAL A 137 5.31 -7.17 -14.98
C VAL A 137 4.73 -7.30 -16.40
N GLN A 138 5.50 -7.91 -17.30
CA GLN A 138 5.12 -8.22 -18.68
C GLN A 138 5.10 -9.72 -18.94
#